data_b79904d81237c0d800cee593f3bd23ad
#
_entry.id   b79904d81237c0d800cee593f3bd23ad
#
_cell.length_a   1.000
_cell.length_b   1.000
_cell.length_c   1.000
_cell.angle_alpha   90.00
_cell.angle_beta   90.00
_cell.angle_gamma   90.00
#
_symmetry.space_group_name_H-M   'P 1'
#
loop_
_entity.id
_entity.type
_entity.pdbx_description
1 polymer ?
#
loop_
_entity_poly.entity_id
_entity_poly.type
_entity_poly.pdbx_seq_one_letter_code
_entity_poly.pdbx_strand_id
1 'polypeptide(L)'
;MDDTILRVDDIQKFYGNKGNLTKAVDHISFSVRKGEFLGIMGSSGSGKTTLLNCISTIDTVTSGHIYVEGKDITTLHGSQLADFRGKKLGFIFQDFNLLDTLTAYENISLALSIAGTKPSEIQKRVPQIAKALNIQEVLNKYPYQMSGGQQQRVAAARAMVTNPAIV
;
A
#
# COMPACT_ATOMS: atom_id res chain seq x y z
N MET A 1 -17.74 -19.24 -4.31
CA MET A 1 -17.63 -17.81 -3.96
C MET A 1 -16.44 -17.26 -4.70
N ASP A 2 -16.57 -16.11 -5.32
CA ASP A 2 -15.44 -15.47 -6.01
C ASP A 2 -14.43 -15.00 -4.94
N ASP A 3 -13.23 -15.60 -4.94
CA ASP A 3 -12.17 -15.32 -3.97
C ASP A 3 -11.22 -14.22 -4.48
N THR A 4 -11.67 -13.45 -5.47
CA THR A 4 -10.91 -12.38 -6.09
C THR A 4 -10.86 -11.17 -5.17
N ILE A 5 -9.64 -10.78 -4.72
CA ILE A 5 -9.41 -9.60 -3.89
C ILE A 5 -9.18 -8.34 -4.72
N LEU A 6 -8.48 -8.49 -5.87
CA LEU A 6 -8.19 -7.43 -6.83
C LEU A 6 -8.54 -7.89 -8.23
N ARG A 7 -9.28 -7.07 -8.97
CA ARG A 7 -9.47 -7.23 -10.40
C ARG A 7 -9.15 -5.92 -11.12
N VAL A 8 -8.23 -6.00 -12.04
CA VAL A 8 -7.85 -4.92 -12.96
C VAL A 8 -8.45 -5.26 -14.31
N ASP A 9 -9.22 -4.35 -14.90
CA ASP A 9 -10.04 -4.58 -16.07
C ASP A 9 -9.76 -3.50 -17.12
N ASP A 10 -8.99 -3.88 -18.13
CA ASP A 10 -8.65 -3.09 -19.32
C ASP A 10 -8.16 -1.67 -19.01
N ILE A 11 -7.29 -1.52 -18.01
CA ILE A 11 -6.81 -0.21 -17.62
C ILE A 11 -5.80 0.36 -18.60
N GLN A 12 -5.92 1.66 -18.81
CA GLN A 12 -4.96 2.49 -19.53
C GLN A 12 -4.57 3.71 -18.68
N LYS A 13 -3.31 4.10 -18.78
CA LYS A 13 -2.82 5.35 -18.18
C LYS A 13 -1.92 6.07 -19.15
N PHE A 14 -2.31 7.26 -19.51
CA PHE A 14 -1.59 8.15 -20.41
C PHE A 14 -1.21 9.44 -19.69
N TYR A 15 -0.03 9.96 -20.00
CA TYR A 15 0.46 11.25 -19.55
C TYR A 15 0.73 12.14 -20.76
N GLY A 16 0.56 13.45 -20.59
CA GLY A 16 0.86 14.45 -21.62
C GLY A 16 -0.38 15.08 -22.25
N ASN A 17 -0.16 15.88 -23.28
CA ASN A 17 -1.18 16.63 -24.02
C ASN A 17 -1.22 16.20 -25.50
N LYS A 18 -2.20 16.69 -26.25
CA LYS A 18 -2.53 16.31 -27.66
C LYS A 18 -1.36 16.24 -28.66
N GLY A 19 -0.15 16.66 -28.31
CA GLY A 19 1.04 16.57 -29.20
C GLY A 19 2.16 15.69 -28.67
N ASN A 20 2.07 15.20 -27.40
CA ASN A 20 3.14 14.41 -26.76
C ASN A 20 2.54 13.49 -25.71
N LEU A 21 1.88 12.43 -26.17
CA LEU A 21 1.18 11.45 -25.33
C LEU A 21 2.11 10.27 -25.00
N THR A 22 2.38 10.05 -23.73
CA THR A 22 3.11 8.86 -23.26
C THR A 22 2.12 7.84 -22.69
N LYS A 23 2.05 6.68 -23.29
CA LYS A 23 1.30 5.52 -22.78
C LYS A 23 2.14 4.81 -21.73
N ALA A 24 1.81 5.02 -20.47
CA ALA A 24 2.51 4.42 -19.34
C ALA A 24 1.94 3.04 -18.96
N VAL A 25 0.64 2.85 -19.11
CA VAL A 25 -0.07 1.57 -19.01
C VAL A 25 -1.02 1.48 -20.18
N ASP A 26 -1.05 0.34 -20.89
CA ASP A 26 -1.83 0.16 -22.11
C ASP A 26 -2.50 -1.22 -22.11
N HIS A 27 -3.83 -1.23 -21.94
CA HIS A 27 -4.70 -2.41 -21.96
C HIS A 27 -4.25 -3.54 -21.01
N ILE A 28 -4.08 -3.25 -19.73
CA ILE A 28 -3.69 -4.24 -18.72
C ILE A 28 -4.92 -4.79 -18.01
N SER A 29 -5.03 -6.13 -17.99
CA SER A 29 -6.07 -6.86 -17.26
C SER A 29 -5.46 -8.04 -16.51
N PHE A 30 -5.84 -8.21 -15.24
CA PHE A 30 -5.51 -9.38 -14.42
C PHE A 30 -6.38 -9.41 -13.16
N SER A 31 -6.35 -10.54 -12.47
CA SER A 31 -6.99 -10.69 -11.16
C SER A 31 -6.04 -11.35 -10.17
N VAL A 32 -6.25 -11.04 -8.88
CA VAL A 32 -5.50 -11.59 -7.75
C VAL A 32 -6.48 -12.16 -6.75
N ARG A 33 -6.20 -13.36 -6.25
CA ARG A 33 -7.03 -14.03 -5.23
C ARG A 33 -6.60 -13.59 -3.84
N LYS A 34 -7.48 -13.75 -2.89
CA LYS A 34 -7.18 -13.52 -1.48
C LYS A 34 -6.05 -14.44 -1.02
N GLY A 35 -5.03 -13.86 -0.38
CA GLY A 35 -3.83 -14.58 0.08
C GLY A 35 -2.82 -14.92 -1.01
N GLU A 36 -3.04 -14.50 -2.25
CA GLU A 36 -2.08 -14.67 -3.34
C GLU A 36 -0.95 -13.64 -3.25
N PHE A 37 0.26 -14.06 -3.61
CA PHE A 37 1.42 -13.20 -3.78
C PHE A 37 1.69 -13.00 -5.27
N LEU A 38 1.47 -11.78 -5.77
CA LEU A 38 1.69 -11.41 -7.16
C LEU A 38 2.95 -10.58 -7.34
N GLY A 39 3.87 -11.01 -8.20
CA GLY A 39 5.05 -10.25 -8.61
C GLY A 39 4.84 -9.55 -9.94
N ILE A 40 5.05 -8.23 -9.99
CA ILE A 40 5.03 -7.44 -11.24
C ILE A 40 6.47 -7.14 -11.64
N MET A 41 6.92 -7.74 -12.75
CA MET A 41 8.27 -7.62 -13.27
C MET A 41 8.29 -6.92 -14.64
N GLY A 42 9.45 -6.36 -14.99
CA GLY A 42 9.68 -5.69 -16.28
C GLY A 42 10.88 -4.75 -16.22
N SER A 43 11.34 -4.28 -17.39
CA SER A 43 12.43 -3.32 -17.53
C SER A 43 12.13 -1.98 -16.85
N SER A 44 13.15 -1.16 -16.63
CA SER A 44 12.95 0.23 -16.17
C SER A 44 12.08 0.99 -17.19
N GLY A 45 11.14 1.79 -16.71
CA GLY A 45 10.22 2.55 -17.58
C GLY A 45 9.05 1.75 -18.15
N SER A 46 8.88 0.45 -17.82
CA SER A 46 7.77 -0.37 -18.35
C SER A 46 6.40 -0.12 -17.69
N GLY A 47 6.26 0.92 -16.88
CA GLY A 47 4.97 1.31 -16.29
C GLY A 47 4.60 0.61 -14.98
N LYS A 48 5.49 -0.20 -14.36
CA LYS A 48 5.20 -0.93 -13.10
C LYS A 48 4.75 0.00 -11.97
N THR A 49 5.52 1.06 -11.73
CA THR A 49 5.19 2.06 -10.69
C THR A 49 3.88 2.78 -11.01
N THR A 50 3.63 3.10 -12.29
CA THR A 50 2.36 3.71 -12.71
C THR A 50 1.18 2.78 -12.45
N LEU A 51 1.32 1.48 -12.78
CA LEU A 51 0.30 0.47 -12.51
C LEU A 51 0.01 0.37 -11.01
N LEU A 52 1.05 0.27 -10.17
CA LEU A 52 0.91 0.24 -8.71
C LEU A 52 0.26 1.52 -8.18
N ASN A 53 0.64 2.69 -8.70
CA ASN A 53 0.03 3.97 -8.32
C ASN A 53 -1.47 4.03 -8.66
N CYS A 54 -1.88 3.47 -9.80
CA CYS A 54 -3.30 3.37 -10.15
C CYS A 54 -4.06 2.42 -9.22
N ILE A 55 -3.50 1.23 -8.93
CA ILE A 55 -4.11 0.25 -8.01
C ILE A 55 -4.22 0.83 -6.60
N SER A 56 -3.21 1.58 -6.19
CA SER A 56 -3.16 2.20 -4.85
C SER A 56 -3.90 3.54 -4.75
N THR A 57 -4.56 3.97 -5.80
CA THR A 57 -5.30 5.25 -5.87
C THR A 57 -4.44 6.50 -5.59
N ILE A 58 -3.12 6.39 -5.72
CA ILE A 58 -2.19 7.53 -5.72
C ILE A 58 -2.33 8.29 -7.03
N ASP A 59 -2.58 7.56 -8.13
CA ASP A 59 -2.90 8.13 -9.44
C ASP A 59 -4.23 7.55 -9.95
N THR A 60 -4.83 8.20 -10.95
CA THR A 60 -6.08 7.77 -11.56
C THR A 60 -5.82 7.11 -12.91
N VAL A 61 -6.61 6.12 -13.29
CA VAL A 61 -6.59 5.55 -14.63
C VAL A 61 -7.14 6.54 -15.66
N THR A 62 -6.68 6.47 -16.91
CA THR A 62 -7.27 7.21 -18.03
C THR A 62 -8.54 6.55 -18.52
N SER A 63 -8.55 5.20 -18.53
CA SER A 63 -9.72 4.36 -18.86
C SER A 63 -9.59 2.99 -18.20
N GLY A 64 -10.68 2.21 -18.22
CA GLY A 64 -10.77 0.92 -17.58
C GLY A 64 -11.15 1.02 -16.09
N HIS A 65 -11.21 -0.11 -15.41
CA HIS A 65 -11.70 -0.21 -14.04
C HIS A 65 -10.79 -1.03 -13.15
N ILE A 66 -10.75 -0.69 -11.86
CA ILE A 66 -10.03 -1.46 -10.83
C ILE A 66 -11.02 -1.76 -9.71
N TYR A 67 -11.15 -3.03 -9.36
CA TYR A 67 -12.04 -3.50 -8.31
C TYR A 67 -11.23 -4.10 -7.17
N VAL A 68 -11.52 -3.66 -5.95
CA VAL A 68 -10.97 -4.25 -4.71
C VAL A 68 -12.14 -4.74 -3.86
N GLU A 69 -12.12 -6.01 -3.47
CA GLU A 69 -13.23 -6.67 -2.78
C GLU A 69 -14.58 -6.44 -3.51
N GLY A 70 -14.58 -6.47 -4.83
CA GLY A 70 -15.75 -6.24 -5.68
C GLY A 70 -16.19 -4.78 -5.83
N LYS A 71 -15.57 -3.82 -5.12
CA LYS A 71 -15.88 -2.39 -5.22
C LYS A 71 -14.99 -1.73 -6.27
N ASP A 72 -15.61 -1.02 -7.22
CA ASP A 72 -14.90 -0.21 -8.21
C ASP A 72 -14.25 1.02 -7.53
N ILE A 73 -12.92 1.03 -7.46
CA ILE A 73 -12.15 2.11 -6.83
C ILE A 73 -11.89 3.29 -7.76
N THR A 74 -12.09 3.13 -9.08
CA THR A 74 -11.93 4.21 -10.06
C THR A 74 -13.04 5.26 -9.96
N THR A 75 -14.15 4.91 -9.30
CA THR A 75 -15.29 5.80 -9.05
C THR A 75 -15.19 6.60 -7.76
N LEU A 76 -14.15 6.34 -6.94
CA LEU A 76 -13.95 7.03 -5.67
C LEU A 76 -13.32 8.41 -5.88
N HIS A 77 -13.75 9.40 -5.07
CA HIS A 77 -13.24 10.77 -5.12
C HIS A 77 -13.04 11.38 -3.74
N GLY A 78 -12.13 12.36 -3.64
CA GLY A 78 -11.93 13.17 -2.44
C GLY A 78 -11.64 12.33 -1.19
N SER A 79 -12.43 12.52 -0.13
CA SER A 79 -12.28 11.83 1.15
C SER A 79 -12.47 10.31 1.05
N GLN A 80 -13.26 9.82 0.09
CA GLN A 80 -13.48 8.39 -0.12
C GLN A 80 -12.17 7.68 -0.52
N LEU A 81 -11.31 8.32 -1.32
CA LEU A 81 -9.99 7.80 -1.68
C LEU A 81 -9.06 7.72 -0.46
N ALA A 82 -9.06 8.75 0.39
CA ALA A 82 -8.26 8.76 1.61
C ALA A 82 -8.70 7.65 2.58
N ASP A 83 -9.99 7.51 2.77
CA ASP A 83 -10.60 6.44 3.59
C ASP A 83 -10.27 5.05 3.05
N PHE A 84 -10.34 4.87 1.74
CA PHE A 84 -10.02 3.60 1.09
C PHE A 84 -8.55 3.24 1.30
N ARG A 85 -7.61 4.18 1.03
CA ARG A 85 -6.18 3.96 1.27
C ARG A 85 -5.88 3.61 2.71
N GLY A 86 -6.44 4.35 3.65
CA GLY A 86 -6.17 4.14 5.09
C GLY A 86 -6.73 2.83 5.66
N LYS A 87 -7.81 2.30 5.07
CA LYS A 87 -8.51 1.12 5.60
C LYS A 87 -8.24 -0.18 4.84
N LYS A 88 -7.91 -0.07 3.54
CA LYS A 88 -7.85 -1.23 2.64
C LYS A 88 -6.47 -1.52 2.08
N LEU A 89 -5.56 -0.56 2.11
CA LEU A 89 -4.24 -0.68 1.52
C LEU A 89 -3.12 -0.53 2.55
N GLY A 90 -2.10 -1.38 2.44
CA GLY A 90 -0.83 -1.24 3.13
C GLY A 90 0.28 -0.91 2.13
N PHE A 91 1.16 0.03 2.48
CA PHE A 91 2.23 0.47 1.60
C PHE A 91 3.59 0.18 2.20
N ILE A 92 4.43 -0.53 1.44
CA ILE A 92 5.84 -0.69 1.72
C ILE A 92 6.61 -0.05 0.56
N PHE A 93 7.32 1.05 0.85
CA PHE A 93 8.10 1.78 -0.15
C PHE A 93 9.53 1.23 -0.22
N GLN A 94 10.20 1.46 -1.36
CA GLN A 94 11.58 1.04 -1.58
C GLN A 94 12.52 1.62 -0.53
N ASP A 95 12.36 2.90 -0.18
CA ASP A 95 13.17 3.62 0.82
C ASP A 95 12.52 3.59 2.21
N PHE A 96 11.61 2.62 2.45
CA PHE A 96 10.87 2.39 3.68
C PHE A 96 10.02 3.57 4.15
N ASN A 97 10.37 4.80 3.88
CA ASN A 97 9.68 6.06 4.26
C ASN A 97 9.25 6.06 5.74
N LEU A 98 10.16 5.65 6.63
CA LEU A 98 9.97 5.81 8.06
C LEU A 98 10.19 7.27 8.45
N LEU A 99 9.45 7.74 9.44
CA LEU A 99 9.64 9.07 9.99
C LEU A 99 10.79 9.04 11.01
N ASP A 100 11.89 9.73 10.70
CA ASP A 100 13.12 9.72 11.50
C ASP A 100 12.95 10.32 12.89
N THR A 101 11.93 11.16 13.08
CA THR A 101 11.58 11.79 14.34
C THR A 101 10.74 10.91 15.26
N LEU A 102 10.30 9.75 14.77
CA LEU A 102 9.49 8.80 15.50
C LEU A 102 10.24 7.49 15.72
N THR A 103 10.03 6.87 16.87
CA THR A 103 10.49 5.50 17.13
C THR A 103 9.81 4.48 16.23
N ALA A 104 10.30 3.24 16.19
CA ALA A 104 9.64 2.16 15.47
C ALA A 104 8.20 1.92 15.95
N TYR A 105 7.99 1.95 17.26
CA TYR A 105 6.64 1.85 17.86
C TYR A 105 5.72 2.95 17.33
N GLU A 106 6.18 4.20 17.34
CA GLU A 106 5.39 5.35 16.89
C GLU A 106 5.13 5.32 15.38
N ASN A 107 6.12 4.91 14.56
CA ASN A 107 5.93 4.71 13.13
C ASN A 107 4.83 3.69 12.82
N ILE A 108 4.79 2.56 13.56
CA ILE A 108 3.77 1.53 13.40
C ILE A 108 2.42 2.03 13.92
N SER A 109 2.39 2.63 15.10
CA SER A 109 1.16 3.11 15.73
C SER A 109 0.48 4.24 14.99
N LEU A 110 1.25 5.03 14.23
CA LEU A 110 0.74 6.14 13.42
C LEU A 110 -0.34 5.69 12.43
N ALA A 111 -0.15 4.55 11.76
CA ALA A 111 -1.12 4.01 10.82
C ALA A 111 -2.47 3.69 11.51
N LEU A 112 -2.42 3.14 12.71
CA LEU A 112 -3.62 2.86 13.52
C LEU A 112 -4.27 4.15 14.04
N SER A 113 -3.47 5.14 14.44
CA SER A 113 -3.95 6.44 14.92
C SER A 113 -4.70 7.19 13.82
N ILE A 114 -4.14 7.22 12.59
CA ILE A 114 -4.80 7.80 11.41
C ILE A 114 -6.11 7.08 11.09
N ALA A 115 -6.13 5.74 11.25
CA ALA A 115 -7.35 4.94 11.08
C ALA A 115 -8.39 5.12 12.21
N GLY A 116 -8.13 5.95 13.21
CA GLY A 116 -9.03 6.22 14.33
C GLY A 116 -9.11 5.10 15.37
N THR A 117 -8.09 4.23 15.43
CA THR A 117 -8.05 3.10 16.38
C THR A 117 -7.87 3.60 17.80
N LYS A 118 -8.61 3.02 18.75
CA LYS A 118 -8.52 3.38 20.17
C LYS A 118 -7.11 3.08 20.74
N PRO A 119 -6.57 3.92 21.65
CA PRO A 119 -5.25 3.73 22.24
C PRO A 119 -5.04 2.34 22.87
N SER A 120 -6.04 1.79 23.52
CA SER A 120 -5.98 0.44 24.11
C SER A 120 -5.77 -0.68 23.07
N GLU A 121 -6.31 -0.51 21.88
CA GLU A 121 -6.10 -1.45 20.76
C GLU A 121 -4.73 -1.27 20.13
N ILE A 122 -4.24 -0.04 20.00
CA ILE A 122 -2.87 0.26 19.51
C ILE A 122 -1.85 -0.44 20.41
N GLN A 123 -1.99 -0.31 21.74
CA GLN A 123 -1.10 -0.95 22.71
C GLN A 123 -1.08 -2.48 22.61
N LYS A 124 -2.12 -3.11 22.10
CA LYS A 124 -2.16 -4.56 21.86
C LYS A 124 -1.61 -4.93 20.49
N ARG A 125 -2.02 -4.23 19.44
CA ARG A 125 -1.71 -4.59 18.05
C ARG A 125 -0.24 -4.36 17.68
N VAL A 126 0.36 -3.27 18.14
CA VAL A 126 1.76 -2.96 17.82
C VAL A 126 2.73 -4.02 18.36
N PRO A 127 2.68 -4.47 19.63
CA PRO A 127 3.53 -5.57 20.07
C PRO A 127 3.25 -6.90 19.37
N GLN A 128 2.00 -7.18 18.99
CA GLN A 128 1.66 -8.41 18.25
C GLN A 128 2.31 -8.47 16.88
N ILE A 129 2.19 -7.39 16.07
CA ILE A 129 2.83 -7.34 14.76
C ILE A 129 4.35 -7.29 14.88
N ALA A 130 4.88 -6.60 15.89
CA ALA A 130 6.31 -6.57 16.16
C ALA A 130 6.87 -7.96 16.46
N LYS A 131 6.14 -8.77 17.23
CA LYS A 131 6.49 -10.17 17.50
C LYS A 131 6.47 -11.01 16.23
N ALA A 132 5.44 -10.87 15.39
CA ALA A 132 5.31 -11.62 14.14
C ALA A 132 6.46 -11.34 13.16
N LEU A 133 7.02 -10.13 13.19
CA LEU A 133 8.11 -9.70 12.32
C LEU A 133 9.50 -9.67 13.00
N ASN A 134 9.62 -10.18 14.23
CA ASN A 134 10.87 -10.23 15.00
C ASN A 134 11.56 -8.86 15.09
N ILE A 135 10.82 -7.85 15.57
CA ILE A 135 11.31 -6.47 15.74
C ILE A 135 10.99 -5.88 17.12
N GLN A 136 10.67 -6.73 18.12
CA GLN A 136 10.33 -6.25 19.47
C GLN A 136 11.47 -5.43 20.09
N GLU A 137 12.72 -5.85 19.87
CA GLU A 137 13.92 -5.23 20.43
C GLU A 137 14.22 -3.85 19.85
N VAL A 138 13.60 -3.47 18.74
CA VAL A 138 13.80 -2.16 18.10
C VAL A 138 12.63 -1.20 18.27
N LEU A 139 11.57 -1.57 18.97
CA LEU A 139 10.36 -0.74 19.09
C LEU A 139 10.66 0.67 19.67
N ASN A 140 11.64 0.79 20.57
CA ASN A 140 12.06 2.05 21.17
C ASN A 140 13.18 2.77 20.42
N LYS A 141 13.62 2.23 19.26
CA LYS A 141 14.71 2.82 18.46
C LYS A 141 14.13 3.72 17.37
N TYR A 142 14.90 4.75 17.03
CA TYR A 142 14.65 5.59 15.86
C TYR A 142 15.22 4.93 14.58
N PRO A 143 14.72 5.29 13.38
CA PRO A 143 15.18 4.71 12.11
C PRO A 143 16.69 4.69 11.93
N TYR A 144 17.40 5.78 12.29
CA TYR A 144 18.85 5.87 12.18
C TYR A 144 19.63 4.94 13.14
N GLN A 145 18.95 4.33 14.12
CA GLN A 145 19.53 3.37 15.08
C GLN A 145 19.30 1.91 14.65
N MET A 146 18.64 1.69 13.51
CA MET A 146 18.25 0.38 13.01
C MET A 146 19.01 0.01 11.74
N SER A 147 19.29 -1.28 11.56
CA SER A 147 19.78 -1.79 10.29
C SER A 147 18.71 -1.66 9.19
N GLY A 148 19.11 -1.66 7.91
CA GLY A 148 18.19 -1.61 6.79
C GLY A 148 17.11 -2.72 6.83
N GLY A 149 17.51 -3.95 7.22
CA GLY A 149 16.56 -5.06 7.39
C GLY A 149 15.58 -4.85 8.55
N GLN A 150 16.00 -4.18 9.64
CA GLN A 150 15.09 -3.80 10.72
C GLN A 150 14.14 -2.70 10.28
N GLN A 151 14.62 -1.67 9.58
CA GLN A 151 13.79 -0.61 9.02
C GLN A 151 12.75 -1.18 8.04
N GLN A 152 13.14 -2.11 7.17
CA GLN A 152 12.23 -2.79 6.25
C GLN A 152 11.12 -3.54 6.99
N ARG A 153 11.46 -4.29 8.05
CA ARG A 153 10.46 -5.00 8.85
C ARG A 153 9.54 -4.05 9.64
N VAL A 154 10.05 -2.91 10.10
CA VAL A 154 9.22 -1.85 10.72
C VAL A 154 8.27 -1.24 9.70
N ALA A 155 8.71 -0.97 8.47
CA ALA A 155 7.84 -0.50 7.38
C ALA A 155 6.77 -1.54 7.02
N ALA A 156 7.13 -2.83 6.99
CA ALA A 156 6.17 -3.91 6.79
C ALA A 156 5.15 -3.99 7.94
N ALA A 157 5.60 -3.86 9.20
CA ALA A 157 4.72 -3.81 10.37
C ALA A 157 3.73 -2.65 10.26
N ARG A 158 4.20 -1.45 9.91
CA ARG A 158 3.35 -0.26 9.70
C ARG A 158 2.29 -0.50 8.62
N ALA A 159 2.67 -1.15 7.52
CA ALA A 159 1.75 -1.46 6.42
C ALA A 159 0.67 -2.48 6.81
N MET A 160 1.03 -3.49 7.62
CA MET A 160 0.15 -4.62 7.93
C MET A 160 -0.65 -4.46 9.23
N VAL A 161 -0.27 -3.54 10.13
CA VAL A 161 -0.90 -3.42 11.46
C VAL A 161 -2.39 -3.04 11.41
N THR A 162 -2.82 -2.37 10.34
CA THR A 162 -4.23 -2.02 10.10
C THR A 162 -5.05 -3.20 9.57
N ASN A 163 -4.41 -4.33 9.25
CA ASN A 163 -5.01 -5.50 8.60
C ASN A 163 -5.66 -5.13 7.24
N PRO A 164 -4.89 -4.59 6.29
CA PRO A 164 -5.41 -4.15 5.01
C PRO A 164 -5.84 -5.34 4.14
N ALA A 165 -6.67 -5.07 3.12
CA ALA A 165 -7.07 -6.06 2.14
C ALA A 165 -5.91 -6.43 1.19
N ILE A 166 -5.05 -5.44 0.88
CA ILE A 166 -3.89 -5.58 -0.02
C ILE A 166 -2.68 -4.87 0.60
N VAL A 167 -1.51 -5.46 0.55
CA VAL A 167 -0.21 -4.86 0.88
C VAL A 167 0.61 -4.76 -0.37
#